data_1de7705d669a193076c7655f4a76d188
#
_entry.id   1de7705d669a193076c7655f4a76d188
#
_cell.length_a   1.000
_cell.length_b   1.000
_cell.length_c   1.000
_cell.angle_alpha   90.00
_cell.angle_beta   90.00
_cell.angle_gamma   90.00
#
_symmetry.space_group_name_H-M   'P 1'
#
loop_
_entity.id
_entity.type
_entity.pdbx_description
1 polymer ?
#
loop_
_entity_poly.entity_id
_entity_poly.type
_entity_poly.pdbx_seq_one_letter_code
_entity_poly.pdbx_strand_id
1 'polypeptide(L)'
;MSLIYRAGQGENAVEFSLRDPKVAALLAWLWPGAGHFYQRRFLKGFIFMICIFSTFAYGMVIGKGRVVYASNRPNDFRWQFIAQAGFGLPSILAVSQAMKVKNDRDPFFPMCERYPAEYIDPAGQNRQFEIIPADEREQFTGRPIKDGFMAPPKAPVLKTNDVLGMWHSEMRHFYDLGTLFTVVAGLLNVLAVYDAFAGPAIAIKQEEDEAT
;
A
#
# COMPACT_ATOMS: atom_id res chain seq x y z
N MET A 1 -13.01 26.10 7.20
CA MET A 1 -12.44 27.46 7.15
C MET A 1 -11.72 27.56 5.82
N SER A 2 -12.07 28.52 4.96
CA SER A 2 -11.39 28.73 3.67
C SER A 2 -10.22 29.68 3.90
N LEU A 3 -9.04 29.34 3.41
CA LEU A 3 -7.89 30.24 3.41
C LEU A 3 -7.87 30.99 2.09
N ILE A 4 -7.74 32.32 2.16
CA ILE A 4 -7.64 33.17 0.99
C ILE A 4 -6.15 33.42 0.75
N TYR A 5 -5.66 33.02 -0.42
CA TYR A 5 -4.30 33.27 -0.86
C TYR A 5 -4.33 34.33 -1.97
N ARG A 6 -3.44 35.30 -1.89
CA ARG A 6 -3.30 36.35 -2.89
C ARG A 6 -1.99 36.14 -3.66
N ALA A 7 -2.05 35.97 -4.96
CA ALA A 7 -0.88 35.83 -5.83
C ALA A 7 -0.80 37.00 -6.80
N GLY A 8 0.35 37.71 -6.83
CA GLY A 8 0.60 38.91 -7.65
C GLY A 8 0.58 40.23 -6.85
N GLN A 9 1.16 41.29 -7.40
CA GLN A 9 1.19 42.63 -6.80
C GLN A 9 0.30 43.58 -7.59
N GLY A 10 -0.41 44.48 -6.89
CA GLY A 10 -1.25 45.53 -7.49
C GLY A 10 -2.56 45.03 -8.09
N GLU A 11 -3.04 45.68 -9.15
CA GLU A 11 -4.32 45.40 -9.80
C GLU A 11 -4.42 44.01 -10.45
N ASN A 12 -3.28 43.32 -10.64
CA ASN A 12 -3.23 41.95 -11.20
C ASN A 12 -3.16 40.87 -10.12
N ALA A 13 -3.44 41.19 -8.86
CA ALA A 13 -3.47 40.20 -7.79
C ALA A 13 -4.67 39.27 -7.97
N VAL A 14 -4.40 37.97 -8.09
CA VAL A 14 -5.43 36.93 -8.19
C VAL A 14 -5.64 36.32 -6.81
N GLU A 15 -6.84 36.45 -6.27
CA GLU A 15 -7.21 35.83 -5.00
C GLU A 15 -7.72 34.41 -5.24
N PHE A 16 -7.09 33.45 -4.57
CA PHE A 16 -7.49 32.04 -4.59
C PHE A 16 -8.06 31.67 -3.22
N SER A 17 -9.35 31.35 -3.17
CA SER A 17 -9.96 30.75 -2.00
C SER A 17 -9.70 29.24 -2.02
N LEU A 18 -8.81 28.74 -1.19
CA LEU A 18 -8.60 27.31 -1.00
C LEU A 18 -9.56 26.78 0.08
N ARG A 19 -10.14 25.63 -0.19
CA ARG A 19 -10.91 24.87 0.79
C ARG A 19 -9.99 24.37 1.90
N ASP A 20 -10.58 23.93 3.01
CA ASP A 20 -9.86 23.49 4.21
C ASP A 20 -8.66 22.57 3.88
N PRO A 21 -7.42 22.99 4.20
CA PRO A 21 -6.22 22.24 3.86
C PRO A 21 -6.10 20.91 4.59
N LYS A 22 -6.68 20.79 5.81
CA LYS A 22 -6.65 19.54 6.57
C LYS A 22 -7.51 18.47 5.91
N VAL A 23 -8.68 18.86 5.40
CA VAL A 23 -9.57 17.95 4.65
C VAL A 23 -8.92 17.56 3.33
N ALA A 24 -8.29 18.52 2.63
CA ALA A 24 -7.55 18.24 1.40
C ALA A 24 -6.41 17.25 1.60
N ALA A 25 -5.62 17.42 2.68
CA ALA A 25 -4.53 16.51 3.03
C ALA A 25 -5.05 15.09 3.35
N LEU A 26 -6.12 14.98 4.14
CA LEU A 26 -6.72 13.69 4.47
C LEU A 26 -7.24 12.96 3.22
N LEU A 27 -7.92 13.69 2.32
CA LEU A 27 -8.40 13.12 1.06
C LEU A 27 -7.25 12.70 0.14
N ALA A 28 -6.18 13.51 0.06
CA ALA A 28 -4.98 13.18 -0.71
C ALA A 28 -4.26 11.95 -0.16
N TRP A 29 -4.21 11.78 1.16
CA TRP A 29 -3.66 10.60 1.79
C TRP A 29 -4.48 9.35 1.48
N LEU A 30 -5.80 9.45 1.62
CA LEU A 30 -6.71 8.32 1.37
C LEU A 30 -6.64 7.86 -0.08
N TRP A 31 -6.66 8.82 -1.02
CA TRP A 31 -6.62 8.56 -2.46
C TRP A 31 -5.75 9.60 -3.17
N PRO A 32 -4.71 9.18 -3.93
CA PRO A 32 -3.84 10.10 -4.64
C PRO A 32 -4.61 11.09 -5.51
N GLY A 33 -4.29 12.38 -5.39
CA GLY A 33 -4.94 13.44 -6.16
C GLY A 33 -6.30 13.92 -5.64
N ALA A 34 -7.01 13.17 -4.76
CA ALA A 34 -8.34 13.56 -4.28
C ALA A 34 -8.36 14.90 -3.53
N GLY A 35 -7.32 15.20 -2.76
CA GLY A 35 -7.16 16.49 -2.10
C GLY A 35 -7.09 17.66 -3.08
N HIS A 36 -6.40 17.46 -4.21
CA HIS A 36 -6.30 18.47 -5.27
C HIS A 36 -7.63 18.66 -5.99
N PHE A 37 -8.40 17.58 -6.24
CA PHE A 37 -9.76 17.67 -6.77
C PHE A 37 -10.70 18.43 -5.82
N TYR A 38 -10.58 18.17 -4.52
CA TYR A 38 -11.32 18.91 -3.51
C TYR A 38 -11.01 20.40 -3.57
N GLN A 39 -9.75 20.80 -3.80
CA GLN A 39 -9.31 22.18 -3.97
C GLN A 39 -9.58 22.77 -5.37
N ARG A 40 -10.25 22.04 -6.25
CA ARG A 40 -10.51 22.40 -7.67
C ARG A 40 -9.23 22.53 -8.53
N ARG A 41 -8.11 21.95 -8.11
CA ARG A 41 -6.84 21.89 -8.85
C ARG A 41 -6.79 20.62 -9.72
N PHE A 42 -7.72 20.50 -10.65
CA PHE A 42 -7.99 19.26 -11.39
C PHE A 42 -6.79 18.69 -12.13
N LEU A 43 -6.06 19.53 -12.88
CA LEU A 43 -4.89 19.07 -13.64
C LEU A 43 -3.84 18.43 -12.75
N LYS A 44 -3.53 19.09 -11.62
CA LYS A 44 -2.57 18.58 -10.63
C LYS A 44 -3.06 17.29 -9.98
N GLY A 45 -4.35 17.23 -9.65
CA GLY A 45 -4.99 16.04 -9.13
C GLY A 45 -4.90 14.84 -10.07
N PHE A 46 -5.13 15.03 -11.36
CA PHE A 46 -5.01 13.99 -12.38
C PHE A 46 -3.57 13.50 -12.54
N ILE A 47 -2.59 14.40 -12.57
CA ILE A 47 -1.17 14.05 -12.69
C ILE A 47 -0.76 13.17 -11.50
N PHE A 48 -1.02 13.61 -10.26
CA PHE A 48 -0.69 12.82 -9.07
C PHE A 48 -1.43 11.48 -9.05
N MET A 49 -2.72 11.47 -9.37
CA MET A 49 -3.50 10.24 -9.40
C MET A 49 -2.91 9.22 -10.39
N ILE A 50 -2.65 9.63 -11.63
CA ILE A 50 -2.15 8.72 -12.67
C ILE A 50 -0.75 8.23 -12.31
N CYS A 51 0.18 9.14 -11.95
CA CYS A 51 1.57 8.76 -11.67
C CYS A 51 1.69 7.85 -10.44
N ILE A 52 1.04 8.20 -9.33
CA ILE A 52 1.16 7.44 -8.08
C ILE A 52 0.44 6.12 -8.20
N PHE A 53 -0.80 6.13 -8.75
CA PHE A 53 -1.58 4.91 -8.87
C PHE A 53 -0.96 3.92 -9.86
N SER A 54 -0.45 4.38 -11.00
CA SER A 54 0.22 3.48 -11.96
C SER A 54 1.49 2.87 -11.38
N THR A 55 2.29 3.65 -10.64
CA THR A 55 3.50 3.16 -9.97
C THR A 55 3.14 2.11 -8.91
N PHE A 56 2.12 2.37 -8.11
CA PHE A 56 1.63 1.44 -7.10
C PHE A 56 1.07 0.16 -7.74
N ALA A 57 0.19 0.29 -8.74
CA ALA A 57 -0.42 -0.83 -9.43
C ALA A 57 0.64 -1.72 -10.11
N TYR A 58 1.64 -1.10 -10.75
CA TYR A 58 2.75 -1.84 -11.34
C TYR A 58 3.51 -2.64 -10.28
N GLY A 59 3.85 -2.02 -9.14
CA GLY A 59 4.50 -2.73 -8.03
C GLY A 59 3.68 -3.90 -7.51
N MET A 60 2.35 -3.72 -7.38
CA MET A 60 1.43 -4.78 -6.96
C MET A 60 1.35 -5.93 -7.97
N VAL A 61 1.33 -5.63 -9.28
CA VAL A 61 1.28 -6.66 -10.33
C VAL A 61 2.53 -7.51 -10.34
N ILE A 62 3.73 -6.90 -10.38
CA ILE A 62 4.99 -7.66 -10.38
C ILE A 62 5.22 -8.41 -9.07
N GLY A 63 4.77 -7.85 -7.94
CA GLY A 63 4.81 -8.48 -6.62
C GLY A 63 3.65 -9.42 -6.33
N LYS A 64 2.84 -9.77 -7.35
CA LYS A 64 1.70 -10.72 -7.25
C LYS A 64 0.77 -10.42 -6.06
N GLY A 65 0.57 -9.14 -5.74
CA GLY A 65 -0.31 -8.71 -4.63
C GLY A 65 0.20 -9.00 -3.21
N ARG A 66 1.46 -9.44 -3.04
CA ARG A 66 2.04 -9.89 -1.77
C ARG A 66 3.08 -8.92 -1.19
N VAL A 67 3.36 -7.80 -1.87
CA VAL A 67 4.44 -6.87 -1.50
C VAL A 67 4.02 -5.78 -0.51
N VAL A 68 2.73 -5.55 -0.36
CA VAL A 68 2.18 -4.57 0.59
C VAL A 68 1.40 -5.32 1.67
N TYR A 69 1.96 -5.37 2.87
CA TYR A 69 1.29 -5.92 4.05
C TYR A 69 1.86 -5.33 5.34
N ALA A 70 1.05 -5.26 6.38
CA ALA A 70 1.48 -4.87 7.70
C ALA A 70 1.92 -6.10 8.50
N SER A 71 3.14 -6.10 9.04
CA SER A 71 3.60 -7.10 9.99
C SER A 71 4.43 -6.46 11.09
N ASN A 72 4.17 -6.86 12.34
CA ASN A 72 4.89 -6.42 13.53
C ASN A 72 5.31 -7.65 14.37
N ARG A 73 5.74 -8.71 13.70
CA ARG A 73 6.23 -9.91 14.35
C ARG A 73 7.73 -9.80 14.60
N PRO A 74 8.29 -10.39 15.68
CA PRO A 74 9.72 -10.30 15.99
C PRO A 74 10.64 -10.70 14.84
N ASN A 75 10.23 -11.68 14.02
CA ASN A 75 11.01 -12.21 12.90
C ASN A 75 10.54 -11.71 11.53
N ASP A 76 9.52 -10.87 11.48
CA ASP A 76 8.96 -10.30 10.25
C ASP A 76 8.46 -8.88 10.52
N PHE A 77 9.39 -8.00 10.93
CA PHE A 77 9.10 -6.58 11.05
C PHE A 77 9.23 -5.91 9.69
N ARG A 78 8.09 -5.50 9.13
CA ARG A 78 8.06 -4.91 7.79
C ARG A 78 8.23 -3.40 7.84
N TRP A 79 9.47 -2.92 7.90
CA TRP A 79 9.77 -1.48 7.91
C TRP A 79 9.33 -0.76 6.62
N GLN A 80 9.36 -1.46 5.47
CA GLN A 80 8.91 -0.93 4.19
C GLN A 80 7.45 -0.48 4.22
N PHE A 81 6.63 -1.13 5.06
CA PHE A 81 5.22 -0.77 5.23
C PHE A 81 5.02 0.66 5.74
N ILE A 82 5.98 1.20 6.50
CA ILE A 82 5.93 2.59 7.00
C ILE A 82 5.85 3.57 5.81
N ALA A 83 6.69 3.38 4.80
CA ALA A 83 6.65 4.21 3.59
C ALA A 83 5.42 3.90 2.72
N GLN A 84 5.04 2.64 2.58
CA GLN A 84 3.83 2.22 1.86
C GLN A 84 2.55 2.80 2.49
N ALA A 85 2.55 3.04 3.81
CA ALA A 85 1.45 3.67 4.54
C ALA A 85 1.18 5.12 4.13
N GLY A 86 2.07 5.74 3.38
CA GLY A 86 1.82 7.00 2.69
C GLY A 86 0.65 6.97 1.72
N PHE A 87 0.27 5.80 1.20
CA PHE A 87 -0.95 5.60 0.41
C PHE A 87 -2.04 4.99 1.30
N GLY A 88 -2.98 5.80 1.78
CA GLY A 88 -3.90 5.46 2.88
C GLY A 88 -4.83 4.28 2.62
N LEU A 89 -5.58 4.27 1.50
CA LEU A 89 -6.58 3.23 1.25
C LEU A 89 -5.97 1.81 1.21
N PRO A 90 -4.90 1.52 0.43
CA PRO A 90 -4.22 0.23 0.46
C PRO A 90 -3.67 -0.12 1.84
N SER A 91 -3.17 0.87 2.58
CA SER A 91 -2.60 0.63 3.91
C SER A 91 -3.65 0.22 4.94
N ILE A 92 -4.83 0.84 4.90
CA ILE A 92 -5.98 0.44 5.73
C ILE A 92 -6.36 -1.00 5.42
N LEU A 93 -6.41 -1.37 4.14
CA LEU A 93 -6.69 -2.74 3.73
C LEU A 93 -5.62 -3.71 4.25
N ALA A 94 -4.34 -3.40 4.08
CA ALA A 94 -3.23 -4.23 4.56
C ALA A 94 -3.26 -4.43 6.08
N VAL A 95 -3.56 -3.37 6.85
CA VAL A 95 -3.70 -3.46 8.30
C VAL A 95 -4.89 -4.33 8.69
N SER A 96 -6.04 -4.17 8.03
CA SER A 96 -7.24 -4.99 8.29
C SER A 96 -6.99 -6.48 8.01
N GLN A 97 -6.27 -6.79 6.93
CA GLN A 97 -5.82 -8.15 6.61
C GLN A 97 -4.89 -8.70 7.69
N ALA A 98 -3.91 -7.88 8.13
CA ALA A 98 -2.97 -8.27 9.17
C ALA A 98 -3.66 -8.59 10.51
N MET A 99 -4.65 -7.80 10.90
CA MET A 99 -5.45 -8.05 12.11
C MET A 99 -6.22 -9.37 12.01
N LYS A 100 -6.74 -9.68 10.84
CA LYS A 100 -7.48 -10.93 10.61
C LYS A 100 -6.58 -12.15 10.70
N VAL A 101 -5.44 -12.10 9.99
CA VAL A 101 -4.45 -13.19 9.99
C VAL A 101 -3.81 -13.39 11.36
N LYS A 102 -3.60 -12.31 12.14
CA LYS A 102 -3.09 -12.39 13.52
C LYS A 102 -4.02 -13.21 14.43
N ASN A 103 -5.32 -13.16 14.20
CA ASN A 103 -6.33 -13.91 14.96
C ASN A 103 -6.60 -15.32 14.37
N ASP A 104 -5.64 -15.86 13.63
CA ASP A 104 -5.69 -17.17 12.97
C ASP A 104 -6.90 -17.36 12.03
N ARG A 105 -7.45 -16.25 11.54
CA ARG A 105 -8.53 -16.28 10.55
C ARG A 105 -7.96 -16.22 9.13
N ASP A 106 -8.74 -16.70 8.19
CA ASP A 106 -8.38 -16.57 6.78
C ASP A 106 -8.44 -15.11 6.32
N PRO A 107 -7.58 -14.69 5.36
CA PRO A 107 -7.61 -13.35 4.83
C PRO A 107 -8.95 -13.03 4.16
N PHE A 108 -9.30 -11.73 4.03
CA PHE A 108 -10.53 -11.32 3.34
C PHE A 108 -10.52 -11.70 1.86
N PHE A 109 -9.35 -11.61 1.22
CA PHE A 109 -9.16 -11.90 -0.19
C PHE A 109 -8.12 -13.02 -0.34
N PRO A 110 -8.52 -14.29 -0.20
CA PRO A 110 -7.62 -15.41 -0.40
C PRO A 110 -7.21 -15.49 -1.88
N MET A 111 -5.91 -15.68 -2.13
CA MET A 111 -5.36 -15.79 -3.48
C MET A 111 -5.00 -17.24 -3.83
N CYS A 112 -4.36 -17.92 -2.90
CA CYS A 112 -3.98 -19.33 -3.10
C CYS A 112 -4.01 -20.07 -1.77
N GLU A 113 -4.19 -21.38 -1.86
CA GLU A 113 -4.12 -22.31 -0.74
C GLU A 113 -2.80 -23.05 -0.82
N ARG A 114 -2.13 -23.20 0.33
CA ARG A 114 -0.88 -23.93 0.48
C ARG A 114 -1.03 -24.94 1.61
N TYR A 115 -0.43 -26.09 1.43
CA TYR A 115 -0.48 -27.14 2.43
C TYR A 115 0.84 -27.18 3.22
N PRO A 116 0.80 -27.55 4.51
CA PRO A 116 2.01 -27.68 5.33
C PRO A 116 2.99 -28.69 4.76
N ALA A 117 4.28 -28.52 5.06
CA ALA A 117 5.37 -29.34 4.51
C ALA A 117 5.35 -30.83 4.92
N GLU A 118 4.54 -31.19 5.87
CA GLU A 118 4.40 -32.59 6.32
C GLU A 118 3.40 -33.39 5.48
N TYR A 119 2.84 -32.78 4.44
CA TYR A 119 1.97 -33.50 3.53
C TYR A 119 2.80 -34.45 2.66
N ILE A 120 2.60 -35.73 2.90
CA ILE A 120 3.10 -36.80 2.04
C ILE A 120 1.96 -37.13 1.07
N ASP A 121 2.16 -36.87 -0.23
CA ASP A 121 1.15 -37.21 -1.22
C ASP A 121 0.90 -38.74 -1.31
N PRO A 122 -0.20 -39.17 -1.97
CA PRO A 122 -0.47 -40.60 -2.13
C PRO A 122 0.62 -41.38 -2.89
N ALA A 123 1.51 -40.67 -3.61
CA ALA A 123 2.68 -41.24 -4.27
C ALA A 123 3.91 -41.33 -3.35
N GLY A 124 3.80 -40.97 -2.06
CA GLY A 124 4.90 -40.98 -1.09
C GLY A 124 5.90 -39.86 -1.24
N GLN A 125 5.62 -38.79 -1.99
CA GLN A 125 6.48 -37.64 -2.19
C GLN A 125 6.16 -36.56 -1.15
N ASN A 126 7.20 -36.02 -0.54
CA ASN A 126 7.07 -34.89 0.37
C ASN A 126 6.94 -33.60 -0.43
N ARG A 127 5.71 -33.10 -0.60
CA ARG A 127 5.43 -31.84 -1.31
C ARG A 127 5.44 -30.69 -0.33
N GLN A 128 6.49 -29.91 -0.41
CA GLN A 128 6.60 -28.65 0.37
C GLN A 128 5.91 -27.51 -0.36
N PHE A 129 4.86 -26.92 0.24
CA PHE A 129 4.24 -25.66 -0.19
C PHE A 129 3.81 -25.58 -1.65
N GLU A 130 3.51 -26.68 -2.28
CA GLU A 130 3.02 -26.70 -3.64
C GLU A 130 1.55 -26.24 -3.69
N ILE A 131 1.16 -25.54 -4.76
CA ILE A 131 -0.26 -25.25 -5.01
C ILE A 131 -0.89 -26.56 -5.45
N ILE A 132 -1.73 -27.13 -4.60
CA ILE A 132 -2.39 -28.39 -4.92
C ILE A 132 -3.59 -28.14 -5.83
N PRO A 133 -3.71 -28.84 -6.96
CA PRO A 133 -4.87 -28.81 -7.83
C PRO A 133 -6.17 -29.11 -7.08
N ALA A 134 -7.30 -28.56 -7.58
CA ALA A 134 -8.59 -28.66 -6.90
C ALA A 134 -9.10 -30.12 -6.76
N ASP A 135 -8.71 -30.98 -7.68
CA ASP A 135 -9.04 -32.42 -7.73
C ASP A 135 -8.30 -33.27 -6.68
N GLU A 136 -7.13 -32.83 -6.22
CA GLU A 136 -6.36 -33.52 -5.19
C GLU A 136 -6.74 -33.08 -3.75
N ARG A 137 -7.57 -32.04 -3.59
CA ARG A 137 -7.91 -31.45 -2.27
C ARG A 137 -8.69 -32.39 -1.34
N GLU A 138 -9.49 -33.29 -1.89
CA GLU A 138 -10.30 -34.23 -1.09
C GLU A 138 -9.47 -35.25 -0.30
N GLN A 139 -8.21 -35.48 -0.71
CA GLN A 139 -7.32 -36.42 -0.07
C GLN A 139 -6.50 -35.81 1.07
N PHE A 140 -6.61 -34.48 1.27
CA PHE A 140 -5.84 -33.76 2.26
C PHE A 140 -6.61 -33.60 3.58
N THR A 141 -6.07 -34.10 4.67
CA THR A 141 -6.70 -34.06 6.02
C THR A 141 -6.29 -32.85 6.85
N GLY A 142 -5.30 -32.06 6.42
CA GLY A 142 -4.80 -30.88 7.12
C GLY A 142 -5.54 -29.59 6.72
N ARG A 143 -5.59 -28.60 7.62
CA ARG A 143 -6.14 -27.28 7.29
C ARG A 143 -5.16 -26.52 6.39
N PRO A 144 -5.56 -26.11 5.17
CA PRO A 144 -4.68 -25.36 4.28
C PRO A 144 -4.35 -23.97 4.82
N ILE A 145 -3.14 -23.51 4.52
CA ILE A 145 -2.72 -22.12 4.75
C ILE A 145 -3.17 -21.31 3.53
N LYS A 146 -3.99 -20.27 3.76
CA LYS A 146 -4.45 -19.40 2.68
C LYS A 146 -3.59 -18.13 2.64
N ASP A 147 -2.86 -17.94 1.55
CA ASP A 147 -2.23 -16.67 1.23
C ASP A 147 -3.30 -15.67 0.77
N GLY A 148 -3.16 -14.41 1.16
CA GLY A 148 -4.13 -13.37 0.82
C GLY A 148 -3.50 -12.18 0.12
N PHE A 149 -4.33 -11.48 -0.65
CA PHE A 149 -3.98 -10.20 -1.25
C PHE A 149 -3.69 -9.16 -0.15
N MET A 150 -2.50 -8.56 -0.17
CA MET A 150 -2.05 -7.60 0.84
C MET A 150 -2.13 -8.13 2.29
N ALA A 151 -2.01 -9.43 2.47
CA ALA A 151 -2.01 -10.07 3.78
C ALA A 151 -0.59 -10.50 4.16
N PRO A 152 -0.21 -10.39 5.45
CA PRO A 152 1.08 -10.90 5.91
C PRO A 152 1.15 -12.42 5.77
N PRO A 153 2.35 -12.99 5.53
CA PRO A 153 2.52 -14.43 5.50
C PRO A 153 2.10 -15.01 6.86
N LYS A 154 1.36 -16.12 6.86
CA LYS A 154 1.08 -16.83 8.12
C LYS A 154 2.40 -17.32 8.69
N ALA A 155 2.61 -17.14 10.01
CA ALA A 155 3.76 -17.69 10.67
C ALA A 155 3.72 -19.22 10.55
N PRO A 156 4.84 -19.88 10.26
CA PRO A 156 4.88 -21.31 10.16
C PRO A 156 4.56 -21.94 11.53
N VAL A 157 3.72 -22.97 11.51
CA VAL A 157 3.45 -23.78 12.70
C VAL A 157 4.72 -24.58 13.09
N LEU A 158 5.57 -24.85 12.12
CA LEU A 158 6.86 -25.53 12.27
C LEU A 158 8.00 -24.62 11.76
N LYS A 159 9.15 -24.66 12.45
CA LYS A 159 10.34 -23.83 12.13
C LYS A 159 10.91 -24.02 10.71
N THR A 160 10.48 -25.03 9.98
CA THR A 160 10.96 -25.38 8.64
C THR A 160 10.24 -24.66 7.49
N ASN A 161 9.13 -23.97 7.75
CA ASN A 161 8.22 -23.47 6.71
C ASN A 161 8.18 -21.94 6.67
N ASP A 162 9.22 -21.33 6.14
CA ASP A 162 9.28 -19.88 5.93
C ASP A 162 8.52 -19.47 4.65
N VAL A 163 7.24 -19.08 4.82
CA VAL A 163 6.40 -18.59 3.72
C VAL A 163 7.01 -17.35 3.04
N LEU A 164 7.69 -16.49 3.80
CA LEU A 164 8.34 -15.32 3.24
C LEU A 164 9.55 -15.72 2.37
N GLY A 165 10.37 -16.67 2.85
CA GLY A 165 11.46 -17.22 2.06
C GLY A 165 10.99 -17.87 0.77
N MET A 166 9.84 -18.51 0.79
CA MET A 166 9.20 -19.05 -0.41
C MET A 166 8.76 -17.96 -1.39
N TRP A 167 8.15 -16.87 -0.91
CA TRP A 167 7.80 -15.74 -1.79
C TRP A 167 9.04 -15.17 -2.47
N HIS A 168 10.16 -15.05 -1.75
CA HIS A 168 11.44 -14.63 -2.34
C HIS A 168 11.97 -15.63 -3.37
N SER A 169 11.90 -16.93 -3.08
CA SER A 169 12.35 -17.96 -4.04
C SER A 169 11.48 -18.03 -5.29
N GLU A 170 10.16 -17.89 -5.14
CA GLU A 170 9.17 -17.95 -6.22
C GLU A 170 9.23 -16.70 -7.12
N MET A 171 9.36 -15.53 -6.53
CA MET A 171 9.33 -14.25 -7.25
C MET A 171 10.73 -13.69 -7.49
N ARG A 172 11.76 -14.19 -6.80
CA ARG A 172 13.14 -13.70 -6.89
C ARG A 172 13.20 -12.17 -6.74
N HIS A 173 13.94 -11.49 -7.64
CA HIS A 173 14.07 -10.04 -7.66
C HIS A 173 12.74 -9.26 -7.92
N PHE A 174 11.71 -9.91 -8.45
CA PHE A 174 10.41 -9.25 -8.65
C PHE A 174 9.70 -8.90 -7.34
N TYR A 175 9.95 -9.66 -6.27
CA TYR A 175 9.43 -9.32 -4.95
C TYR A 175 10.01 -8.00 -4.42
N ASP A 176 11.33 -7.85 -4.52
CA ASP A 176 12.02 -6.64 -4.07
C ASP A 176 11.68 -5.45 -4.95
N LEU A 177 11.62 -5.66 -6.27
CA LEU A 177 11.24 -4.63 -7.22
C LEU A 177 9.80 -4.15 -7.00
N GLY A 178 8.86 -5.06 -6.79
CA GLY A 178 7.47 -4.73 -6.45
C GLY A 178 7.34 -3.96 -5.14
N THR A 179 8.12 -4.37 -4.14
CA THR A 179 8.23 -3.66 -2.87
C THR A 179 8.77 -2.24 -3.08
N LEU A 180 9.81 -2.07 -3.88
CA LEU A 180 10.40 -0.77 -4.18
C LEU A 180 9.39 0.17 -4.86
N PHE A 181 8.68 -0.28 -5.89
CA PHE A 181 7.68 0.54 -6.56
C PHE A 181 6.54 0.96 -5.63
N THR A 182 6.06 0.07 -4.77
CA THR A 182 4.99 0.41 -3.81
C THR A 182 5.47 1.35 -2.70
N VAL A 183 6.73 1.25 -2.27
CA VAL A 183 7.38 2.21 -1.36
C VAL A 183 7.50 3.58 -2.01
N VAL A 184 8.00 3.65 -3.24
CA VAL A 184 8.12 4.91 -4.00
C VAL A 184 6.75 5.55 -4.18
N ALA A 185 5.71 4.78 -4.54
CA ALA A 185 4.35 5.31 -4.68
C ALA A 185 3.83 5.89 -3.36
N GLY A 186 4.07 5.23 -2.22
CA GLY A 186 3.70 5.74 -0.91
C GLY A 186 4.40 7.05 -0.56
N LEU A 187 5.72 7.14 -0.80
CA LEU A 187 6.48 8.37 -0.57
C LEU A 187 6.04 9.52 -1.49
N LEU A 188 5.78 9.22 -2.77
CA LEU A 188 5.23 10.22 -3.70
C LEU A 188 3.86 10.73 -3.24
N ASN A 189 3.02 9.84 -2.67
CA ASN A 189 1.74 10.27 -2.13
C ASN A 189 1.89 11.17 -0.90
N VAL A 190 2.89 10.93 -0.05
CA VAL A 190 3.21 11.85 1.08
C VAL A 190 3.56 13.24 0.56
N LEU A 191 4.31 13.35 -0.54
CA LEU A 191 4.60 14.64 -1.16
C LEU A 191 3.34 15.30 -1.73
N ALA A 192 2.44 14.52 -2.35
CA ALA A 192 1.15 15.01 -2.84
C ALA A 192 0.25 15.49 -1.69
N VAL A 193 0.25 14.80 -0.56
CA VAL A 193 -0.45 15.21 0.68
C VAL A 193 0.09 16.54 1.19
N TYR A 194 1.42 16.68 1.23
CA TYR A 194 2.07 17.93 1.64
C TYR A 194 1.70 19.09 0.71
N ASP A 195 1.73 18.87 -0.63
CA ASP A 195 1.34 19.91 -1.59
C ASP A 195 -0.15 20.29 -1.46
N ALA A 196 -1.02 19.32 -1.15
CA ALA A 196 -2.43 19.60 -0.89
C ALA A 196 -2.65 20.39 0.42
N PHE A 197 -1.81 20.15 1.42
CA PHE A 197 -1.87 20.83 2.71
C PHE A 197 -1.27 22.25 2.62
N ALA A 198 -0.07 22.40 2.03
CA ALA A 198 0.66 23.66 1.96
C ALA A 198 0.06 24.67 0.98
N GLY A 199 -0.75 24.20 0.01
CA GLY A 199 -1.29 25.07 -1.02
C GLY A 199 -0.28 25.41 -2.13
N PRO A 200 -0.61 26.37 -3.04
CA PRO A 200 0.29 26.76 -4.11
C PRO A 200 1.51 27.52 -3.59
N ALA A 201 2.71 27.05 -3.94
CA ALA A 201 3.99 27.64 -3.50
C ALA A 201 4.17 29.14 -3.82
N ILE A 202 3.37 29.69 -4.76
CA ILE A 202 3.43 31.09 -5.18
C ILE A 202 2.84 32.03 -4.11
N ALA A 203 2.05 31.49 -3.17
CA ALA A 203 1.37 32.30 -2.14
C ALA A 203 2.24 32.61 -0.90
N ILE A 204 3.36 31.92 -0.70
CA ILE A 204 4.18 32.04 0.52
C ILE A 204 5.02 33.34 0.54
N LYS A 205 5.18 34.03 -0.59
CA LYS A 205 6.10 35.17 -0.71
C LYS A 205 5.54 36.50 -0.24
N GLN A 206 4.28 36.61 0.16
CA GLN A 206 3.66 37.89 0.51
C GLN A 206 3.35 38.13 1.99
N GLU A 207 3.38 37.10 2.86
CA GLU A 207 3.21 37.34 4.30
C GLU A 207 4.45 37.93 4.99
N GLU A 208 5.64 37.76 4.41
CA GLU A 208 6.88 38.30 5.02
C GLU A 208 7.14 39.78 4.71
N ASP A 209 6.58 40.33 3.62
CA ASP A 209 6.83 41.73 3.21
C ASP A 209 5.85 42.73 3.86
N GLU A 210 4.75 42.29 4.49
CA GLU A 210 3.83 43.17 5.23
C GLU A 210 4.15 43.29 6.74
N ALA A 211 5.14 42.53 7.25
CA ALA A 211 5.55 42.51 8.67
C ALA A 211 6.81 43.38 8.94
N THR A 212 7.30 44.10 7.94
CA THR A 212 8.40 45.11 8.10
C THR A 212 7.90 46.50 7.77
#